data_379f3010f26c92d86d5de6b29f08cdf7
#
_entry.id   379f3010f26c92d86d5de6b29f08cdf7
#
_cell.length_a   1.000
_cell.length_b   1.000
_cell.length_c   1.000
_cell.angle_alpha   90.00
_cell.angle_beta   90.00
_cell.angle_gamma   90.00
#
_symmetry.space_group_name_H-M   'P 1'
#
loop_
_entity.id
_entity.type
_entity.pdbx_description
1 polymer ?
#
loop_
_entity_poly.entity_id
_entity_poly.type
_entity_poly.pdbx_seq_one_letter_code
_entity_poly.pdbx_strand_id
1 'polypeptide(L)'
;PVKDALEILPENIRDSIARRINDVISYEPVIGIMGKTGAGKSSLCNAIFKGDICAVSDVAACTRETQEMRIQFGKRSVRLIDIPGVGENAERDAEYEQLYRDLLPQLDLVLLVIKGDDRAFSADEHFYKNVLAPAGGEAKTLFVLNQVDKIEPFREWDVNNARPSPSQMQNILDKEAYITQRFWFTDHP
;
A
#
# COMPACT_ATOMS: atom_id res chain seq x y z
N PRO A 1 13.73 -13.70 -32.62
CA PRO A 1 13.99 -12.25 -32.78
C PRO A 1 14.92 -11.69 -31.68
N VAL A 2 14.59 -11.83 -30.36
CA VAL A 2 15.46 -11.29 -29.29
C VAL A 2 16.69 -12.19 -29.05
N LYS A 3 16.54 -13.50 -29.17
CA LYS A 3 17.65 -14.46 -29.03
C LYS A 3 18.72 -14.25 -30.10
N ASP A 4 18.29 -14.09 -31.34
CA ASP A 4 19.18 -13.92 -32.48
C ASP A 4 20.00 -12.60 -32.38
N ALA A 5 19.39 -11.54 -31.85
CA ALA A 5 20.07 -10.27 -31.56
C ALA A 5 21.12 -10.38 -30.45
N LEU A 6 20.93 -11.28 -29.50
CA LEU A 6 21.88 -11.50 -28.40
C LEU A 6 23.08 -12.33 -28.86
N GLU A 7 22.94 -13.18 -29.89
CA GLU A 7 24.04 -14.01 -30.38
C GLU A 7 25.16 -13.21 -31.07
N ILE A 8 24.83 -12.00 -31.54
CA ILE A 8 25.82 -11.10 -32.21
C ILE A 8 26.71 -10.38 -31.18
N LEU A 9 26.29 -10.35 -29.90
CA LEU A 9 27.03 -9.63 -28.87
C LEU A 9 28.18 -10.45 -28.29
N PRO A 10 29.30 -9.79 -27.88
CA PRO A 10 30.35 -10.44 -27.10
C PRO A 10 29.79 -11.16 -25.86
N GLU A 11 30.40 -12.29 -25.50
CA GLU A 11 29.93 -13.18 -24.43
C GLU A 11 29.75 -12.45 -23.10
N ASN A 12 30.70 -11.60 -22.71
CA ASN A 12 30.64 -10.80 -21.49
C ASN A 12 29.45 -9.83 -21.46
N ILE A 13 29.04 -9.28 -22.59
CA ILE A 13 27.89 -8.40 -22.72
C ILE A 13 26.59 -9.22 -22.65
N ARG A 14 26.55 -10.35 -23.35
CA ARG A 14 25.43 -11.29 -23.34
C ARG A 14 25.12 -11.77 -21.92
N ASP A 15 26.13 -12.19 -21.18
CA ASP A 15 26.00 -12.65 -19.80
C ASP A 15 25.55 -11.54 -18.87
N SER A 16 26.03 -10.32 -19.09
CA SER A 16 25.58 -9.16 -18.32
C SER A 16 24.10 -8.85 -18.55
N ILE A 17 23.67 -8.89 -19.82
CA ILE A 17 22.25 -8.69 -20.19
C ILE A 17 21.40 -9.82 -19.63
N ALA A 18 21.84 -11.09 -19.77
CA ALA A 18 21.10 -12.24 -19.26
C ALA A 18 20.90 -12.17 -17.74
N ARG A 19 21.93 -11.78 -16.99
CA ARG A 19 21.85 -11.56 -15.54
C ARG A 19 20.84 -10.47 -15.20
N ARG A 20 20.92 -9.29 -15.83
CA ARG A 20 19.97 -8.19 -15.60
C ARG A 20 18.52 -8.57 -15.92
N ILE A 21 18.30 -9.30 -17.01
CA ILE A 21 16.98 -9.81 -17.36
C ILE A 21 16.49 -10.78 -16.28
N ASN A 22 17.36 -11.67 -15.82
CA ASN A 22 16.99 -12.63 -14.78
C ASN A 22 16.69 -11.94 -13.45
N ASP A 23 17.47 -10.93 -13.06
CA ASP A 23 17.23 -10.12 -11.87
C ASP A 23 15.85 -9.44 -11.92
N VAL A 24 15.48 -8.88 -13.08
CA VAL A 24 14.15 -8.26 -13.27
C VAL A 24 13.02 -9.30 -13.26
N ILE A 25 13.25 -10.47 -13.86
CA ILE A 25 12.24 -11.53 -13.92
C ILE A 25 12.03 -12.18 -12.55
N SER A 26 13.11 -12.35 -11.78
CA SER A 26 13.08 -12.95 -10.44
C SER A 26 12.79 -11.95 -9.32
N TYR A 27 12.71 -10.65 -9.64
CA TYR A 27 12.43 -9.63 -8.66
C TYR A 27 11.06 -9.83 -8.02
N GLU A 28 11.03 -9.81 -6.69
CA GLU A 28 9.84 -9.93 -5.87
C GLU A 28 9.51 -8.57 -5.23
N PRO A 29 8.54 -7.82 -5.77
CA PRO A 29 8.15 -6.53 -5.22
C PRO A 29 7.67 -6.64 -3.77
N VAL A 30 7.98 -5.63 -2.98
CA VAL A 30 7.57 -5.52 -1.57
C VAL A 30 6.60 -4.37 -1.41
N ILE A 31 5.37 -4.67 -1.01
CA ILE A 31 4.30 -3.70 -0.81
C ILE A 31 4.00 -3.58 0.69
N GLY A 32 4.13 -2.38 1.24
CA GLY A 32 3.70 -2.07 2.59
C GLY A 32 2.26 -1.57 2.62
N ILE A 33 1.45 -2.07 3.57
CA ILE A 33 0.12 -1.53 3.84
C ILE A 33 0.14 -0.81 5.17
N MET A 34 -0.21 0.45 5.15
CA MET A 34 -0.16 1.38 6.27
C MET A 34 -1.50 2.10 6.43
N GLY A 35 -1.71 2.73 7.56
CA GLY A 35 -2.92 3.51 7.86
C GLY A 35 -3.40 3.27 9.28
N LYS A 36 -4.37 4.06 9.73
CA LYS A 36 -4.91 4.00 11.09
C LYS A 36 -5.47 2.63 11.47
N THR A 37 -5.49 2.35 12.76
CA THR A 37 -6.26 1.23 13.32
C THR A 37 -7.73 1.36 12.93
N GLY A 38 -8.32 0.27 12.43
CA GLY A 38 -9.70 0.26 11.94
C GLY A 38 -9.93 0.79 10.51
N ALA A 39 -8.89 1.23 9.78
CA ALA A 39 -9.02 1.61 8.38
C ALA A 39 -9.32 0.43 7.45
N GLY A 40 -9.22 -0.80 7.94
CA GLY A 40 -9.54 -2.02 7.19
C GLY A 40 -8.37 -2.57 6.38
N LYS A 41 -7.14 -2.31 6.79
CA LYS A 41 -5.92 -2.83 6.14
C LYS A 41 -5.96 -4.33 5.93
N SER A 42 -6.10 -5.10 7.00
CA SER A 42 -6.13 -6.58 6.94
C SER A 42 -7.33 -7.11 6.14
N SER A 43 -8.48 -6.42 6.18
CA SER A 43 -9.64 -6.77 5.37
C SER A 43 -9.40 -6.50 3.89
N LEU A 44 -8.71 -5.40 3.56
CA LEU A 44 -8.31 -5.07 2.19
C LEU A 44 -7.33 -6.11 1.66
N CYS A 45 -6.31 -6.48 2.45
CA CYS A 45 -5.38 -7.57 2.12
C CYS A 45 -6.14 -8.85 1.78
N ASN A 46 -7.04 -9.27 2.66
CA ASN A 46 -7.83 -10.48 2.46
C ASN A 46 -8.75 -10.40 1.23
N ALA A 47 -9.28 -9.22 0.91
CA ALA A 47 -10.18 -9.04 -0.23
C ALA A 47 -9.43 -9.05 -1.56
N ILE A 48 -8.28 -8.37 -1.64
CA ILE A 48 -7.47 -8.31 -2.86
C ILE A 48 -6.88 -9.68 -3.20
N PHE A 49 -6.51 -10.46 -2.18
CA PHE A 49 -5.68 -11.64 -2.34
C PHE A 49 -6.41 -12.97 -2.09
N LYS A 50 -7.73 -12.98 -2.16
CA LYS A 50 -8.65 -14.11 -1.87
C LYS A 50 -8.47 -15.38 -2.72
N GLY A 51 -7.44 -15.55 -3.50
CA GLY A 51 -7.35 -16.71 -4.39
C GLY A 51 -6.13 -17.61 -4.20
N ASP A 52 -4.95 -17.03 -3.98
CA ASP A 52 -3.70 -17.78 -4.05
C ASP A 52 -2.71 -17.36 -2.94
N ILE A 53 -3.21 -17.18 -1.73
CA ILE A 53 -2.34 -16.88 -0.60
C ILE A 53 -1.70 -18.19 -0.15
N CYS A 54 -0.49 -18.47 -0.60
CA CYS A 54 0.42 -19.29 0.18
C CYS A 54 0.85 -18.46 1.38
N ALA A 55 0.10 -18.59 2.47
CA ALA A 55 0.54 -18.09 3.75
C ALA A 55 1.86 -18.78 4.12
N VAL A 56 2.96 -18.13 3.87
CA VAL A 56 4.18 -18.44 4.61
C VAL A 56 4.02 -17.72 5.93
N SER A 57 3.16 -18.28 6.76
CA SER A 57 3.02 -17.84 8.13
C SER A 57 4.05 -18.55 8.97
N ASP A 58 5.08 -17.85 9.36
CA ASP A 58 5.48 -18.02 10.74
C ASP A 58 4.58 -17.10 11.55
N VAL A 59 3.53 -17.71 12.06
CA VAL A 59 2.49 -17.08 12.87
C VAL A 59 3.13 -16.70 14.19
N ALA A 60 3.26 -15.42 14.44
CA ALA A 60 3.16 -14.91 15.79
C ALA A 60 1.91 -14.03 15.85
N ALA A 61 0.93 -14.53 16.53
CA ALA A 61 -0.31 -13.84 16.80
C ALA A 61 -0.06 -12.54 17.57
N CYS A 62 -0.91 -11.56 17.29
CA CYS A 62 -1.15 -10.33 18.04
C CYS A 62 -0.33 -9.09 17.68
N THR A 63 -0.90 -8.28 16.81
CA THR A 63 -1.02 -6.80 16.88
C THR A 63 0.18 -5.93 17.26
N ARG A 64 1.36 -6.44 17.46
CA ARG A 64 2.57 -5.67 17.78
C ARG A 64 3.68 -5.78 16.76
N GLU A 65 3.56 -6.69 15.79
CA GLU A 65 4.60 -6.98 14.79
C GLU A 65 4.02 -6.90 13.38
N THR A 66 4.85 -6.56 12.44
CA THR A 66 4.52 -6.59 11.01
C THR A 66 4.14 -8.01 10.59
N GLN A 67 3.02 -8.16 9.89
CA GLN A 67 2.64 -9.44 9.28
C GLN A 67 3.12 -9.44 7.83
N GLU A 68 3.92 -10.41 7.47
CA GLU A 68 4.40 -10.60 6.11
C GLU A 68 3.61 -11.73 5.44
N MET A 69 3.11 -11.46 4.25
CA MET A 69 2.40 -12.41 3.40
C MET A 69 3.06 -12.45 2.03
N ARG A 70 3.24 -13.64 1.48
CA ARG A 70 3.69 -13.82 0.10
C ARG A 70 2.55 -14.27 -0.77
N ILE A 71 2.36 -13.57 -1.88
CA ILE A 71 1.28 -13.82 -2.82
C ILE A 71 1.88 -14.25 -4.14
N GLN A 72 1.40 -15.40 -4.65
CA GLN A 72 1.86 -15.96 -5.90
C GLN A 72 0.96 -15.56 -7.06
N PHE A 73 1.56 -15.00 -8.12
CA PHE A 73 0.90 -14.70 -9.38
C PHE A 73 1.55 -15.49 -10.51
N GLY A 74 1.08 -16.69 -10.77
CA GLY A 74 1.71 -17.60 -11.73
C GLY A 74 3.15 -17.93 -11.33
N LYS A 75 4.13 -17.43 -12.10
CA LYS A 75 5.57 -17.64 -11.81
C LYS A 75 6.21 -16.50 -11.02
N ARG A 76 5.46 -15.47 -10.67
CA ARG A 76 5.93 -14.30 -9.91
C ARG A 76 5.30 -14.28 -8.54
N SER A 77 6.00 -13.68 -7.59
CA SER A 77 5.49 -13.43 -6.24
C SER A 77 5.62 -11.96 -5.86
N VAL A 78 4.77 -11.55 -4.93
CA VAL A 78 4.79 -10.22 -4.31
C VAL A 78 4.78 -10.44 -2.81
N ARG A 79 5.64 -9.74 -2.09
CA ARG A 79 5.60 -9.68 -0.63
C ARG A 79 4.72 -8.53 -0.19
N LEU A 80 3.80 -8.82 0.71
CA LEU A 80 2.91 -7.86 1.32
C LEU A 80 3.22 -7.78 2.81
N ILE A 81 3.44 -6.58 3.32
CA ILE A 81 3.72 -6.35 4.73
C ILE A 81 2.59 -5.50 5.31
N ASP A 82 1.77 -6.10 6.19
CA ASP A 82 0.78 -5.35 6.98
C ASP A 82 1.52 -4.73 8.17
N ILE A 83 1.55 -3.41 8.19
CA ILE A 83 2.32 -2.64 9.17
C ILE A 83 1.36 -2.07 10.21
N PRO A 84 1.72 -2.11 11.52
CA PRO A 84 0.86 -1.62 12.59
C PRO A 84 0.33 -0.22 12.32
N GLY A 85 -0.92 0.03 12.70
CA GLY A 85 -1.57 1.32 12.49
C GLY A 85 -1.06 2.40 13.43
N VAL A 86 -1.10 3.64 12.98
CA VAL A 86 -0.85 4.84 13.80
C VAL A 86 -2.14 5.35 14.45
N GLY A 87 -2.00 6.21 15.47
CA GLY A 87 -3.12 6.87 16.13
C GLY A 87 -3.74 6.09 17.28
N GLU A 88 -3.00 5.13 17.86
CA GLU A 88 -3.43 4.45 19.09
C GLU A 88 -3.09 5.28 20.35
N ASN A 89 -1.85 5.68 20.50
CA ASN A 89 -1.37 6.62 21.50
C ASN A 89 0.02 7.16 21.13
N ALA A 90 0.43 8.29 21.71
CA ALA A 90 1.67 8.98 21.37
C ALA A 90 2.96 8.17 21.64
N GLU A 91 2.97 7.31 22.64
CA GLU A 91 4.13 6.48 22.97
C GLU A 91 4.34 5.40 21.90
N ARG A 92 3.25 4.72 21.49
CA ARG A 92 3.29 3.71 20.42
C ARG A 92 3.58 4.33 19.06
N ASP A 93 3.04 5.50 18.81
CA ASP A 93 3.27 6.20 17.55
C ASP A 93 4.75 6.53 17.37
N ALA A 94 5.48 6.85 18.45
CA ALA A 94 6.93 7.07 18.41
C ALA A 94 7.73 5.76 18.16
N GLU A 95 7.32 4.64 18.75
CA GLU A 95 7.93 3.32 18.49
C GLU A 95 7.71 2.91 17.02
N TYR A 96 6.51 3.12 16.50
CA TYR A 96 6.16 2.81 15.12
C TYR A 96 6.87 3.73 14.13
N GLU A 97 7.14 4.99 14.49
CA GLU A 97 7.88 5.90 13.63
C GLU A 97 9.25 5.35 13.23
N GLN A 98 9.99 4.78 14.19
CA GLN A 98 11.27 4.13 13.90
C GLN A 98 11.08 2.90 13.00
N LEU A 99 10.08 2.06 13.29
CA LEU A 99 9.76 0.91 12.48
C LEU A 99 9.46 1.31 11.02
N TYR A 100 8.70 2.37 10.82
CA TYR A 100 8.41 2.88 9.47
C TYR A 100 9.66 3.35 8.75
N ARG A 101 10.53 4.09 9.43
CA ARG A 101 11.80 4.55 8.85
C ARG A 101 12.71 3.40 8.41
N ASP A 102 12.71 2.31 9.16
CA ASP A 102 13.54 1.13 8.87
C ASP A 102 12.95 0.28 7.73
N LEU A 103 11.62 0.23 7.62
CA LEU A 103 10.93 -0.55 6.59
C LEU A 103 10.79 0.18 5.26
N LEU A 104 10.55 1.49 5.26
CA LEU A 104 10.30 2.26 4.05
C LEU A 104 11.35 2.08 2.94
N PRO A 105 12.66 2.04 3.22
CA PRO A 105 13.67 1.81 2.18
C PRO A 105 13.54 0.44 1.49
N GLN A 106 12.91 -0.54 2.15
CA GLN A 106 12.74 -1.90 1.65
C GLN A 106 11.47 -2.09 0.83
N LEU A 107 10.57 -1.11 0.86
CA LEU A 107 9.29 -1.16 0.15
C LEU A 107 9.42 -0.56 -1.25
N ASP A 108 8.78 -1.18 -2.23
CA ASP A 108 8.62 -0.65 -3.58
C ASP A 108 7.38 0.22 -3.72
N LEU A 109 6.34 -0.11 -2.96
CA LEU A 109 5.07 0.60 -2.94
C LEU A 109 4.52 0.64 -1.51
N VAL A 110 3.91 1.74 -1.15
CA VAL A 110 3.14 1.91 0.10
C VAL A 110 1.68 2.12 -0.26
N LEU A 111 0.79 1.30 0.27
CA LEU A 111 -0.65 1.52 0.25
C LEU A 111 -1.04 2.20 1.56
N LEU A 112 -1.28 3.52 1.53
CA LEU A 112 -1.79 4.25 2.69
C LEU A 112 -3.32 4.19 2.68
N VAL A 113 -3.86 3.34 3.55
CA VAL A 113 -5.30 3.06 3.63
C VAL A 113 -5.96 4.09 4.55
N ILE A 114 -6.84 4.88 3.97
CA ILE A 114 -7.61 5.95 4.61
C ILE A 114 -9.06 5.49 4.75
N LYS A 115 -9.64 5.66 5.93
CA LYS A 115 -11.01 5.28 6.22
C LYS A 115 -11.99 6.29 5.64
N GLY A 116 -12.89 5.87 4.74
CA GLY A 116 -13.78 6.74 3.99
C GLY A 116 -14.83 7.46 4.82
N ASP A 117 -15.34 6.85 5.89
CA ASP A 117 -16.35 7.45 6.78
C ASP A 117 -15.75 8.35 7.88
N ASP A 118 -14.42 8.49 7.93
CA ASP A 118 -13.79 9.45 8.84
C ASP A 118 -14.16 10.90 8.47
N ARG A 119 -14.46 11.68 9.50
CA ARG A 119 -14.79 13.11 9.35
C ARG A 119 -13.56 13.99 9.24
N ALA A 120 -12.42 13.51 9.72
CA ALA A 120 -11.17 14.27 9.71
C ALA A 120 -10.00 13.33 9.41
N PHE A 121 -9.17 13.74 8.47
CA PHE A 121 -7.97 13.01 8.05
C PHE A 121 -6.70 13.56 8.70
N SER A 122 -6.82 14.34 9.76
CA SER A 122 -5.68 15.02 10.39
C SER A 122 -4.59 14.07 10.88
N ALA A 123 -4.97 12.90 11.41
CA ALA A 123 -3.99 11.91 11.84
C ALA A 123 -3.29 11.22 10.65
N ASP A 124 -4.03 10.93 9.58
CA ASP A 124 -3.47 10.35 8.35
C ASP A 124 -2.57 11.36 7.65
N GLU A 125 -2.99 12.64 7.59
CA GLU A 125 -2.22 13.75 7.04
C GLU A 125 -0.92 13.97 7.85
N HIS A 126 -1.04 13.99 9.17
CA HIS A 126 0.12 14.12 10.06
C HIS A 126 1.12 12.98 9.85
N PHE A 127 0.64 11.76 9.80
CA PHE A 127 1.47 10.59 9.57
C PHE A 127 2.17 10.65 8.20
N TYR A 128 1.44 10.98 7.14
CA TYR A 128 2.01 11.11 5.81
C TYR A 128 3.11 12.18 5.78
N LYS A 129 2.81 13.40 6.25
CA LYS A 129 3.71 14.55 6.16
C LYS A 129 4.94 14.45 7.07
N ASN A 130 4.79 13.87 8.25
CA ASN A 130 5.86 13.88 9.25
C ASN A 130 6.63 12.56 9.32
N VAL A 131 6.08 11.47 8.82
CA VAL A 131 6.71 10.15 8.87
C VAL A 131 7.01 9.61 7.47
N LEU A 132 6.00 9.44 6.63
CA LEU A 132 6.16 8.77 5.33
C LEU A 132 6.95 9.62 4.32
N ALA A 133 6.55 10.85 4.09
CA ALA A 133 7.19 11.72 3.10
C ALA A 133 8.65 12.01 3.42
N PRO A 134 9.02 12.42 4.66
CA PRO A 134 10.42 12.65 5.03
C PRO A 134 11.31 11.42 4.95
N ALA A 135 10.74 10.22 5.13
CA ALA A 135 11.47 8.96 5.01
C ALA A 135 11.56 8.44 3.55
N GLY A 136 11.20 9.27 2.56
CA GLY A 136 11.26 8.91 1.13
C GLY A 136 10.04 8.11 0.66
N GLY A 137 8.95 8.12 1.40
CA GLY A 137 7.70 7.47 1.05
C GLY A 137 6.89 8.19 -0.02
N GLU A 138 7.13 9.49 -0.25
CA GLU A 138 6.34 10.32 -1.15
C GLU A 138 6.19 9.73 -2.56
N ALA A 139 7.31 9.38 -3.19
CA ALA A 139 7.32 8.89 -4.56
C ALA A 139 6.73 7.48 -4.76
N LYS A 140 6.44 6.77 -3.66
CA LYS A 140 5.96 5.38 -3.69
C LYS A 140 4.69 5.15 -2.88
N THR A 141 4.00 6.20 -2.45
CA THR A 141 2.74 6.08 -1.71
C THR A 141 1.55 6.19 -2.65
N LEU A 142 0.67 5.20 -2.59
CA LEU A 142 -0.66 5.21 -3.19
C LEU A 142 -1.71 5.32 -2.09
N PHE A 143 -2.56 6.33 -2.16
CA PHE A 143 -3.67 6.52 -1.23
C PHE A 143 -4.84 5.62 -1.60
N VAL A 144 -5.39 4.90 -0.64
CA VAL A 144 -6.53 4.00 -0.81
C VAL A 144 -7.66 4.45 0.11
N LEU A 145 -8.69 5.07 -0.46
CA LEU A 145 -9.90 5.40 0.28
C LEU A 145 -10.75 4.13 0.44
N ASN A 146 -10.75 3.58 1.63
CA ASN A 146 -11.44 2.32 1.95
C ASN A 146 -12.75 2.56 2.69
N GLN A 147 -13.62 1.54 2.75
CA GLN A 147 -14.95 1.61 3.41
C GLN A 147 -15.83 2.72 2.81
N VAL A 148 -15.77 2.89 1.50
CA VAL A 148 -16.55 3.92 0.78
C VAL A 148 -18.06 3.67 0.85
N ASP A 149 -18.48 2.44 1.09
CA ASP A 149 -19.85 2.04 1.37
C ASP A 149 -20.43 2.72 2.61
N LYS A 150 -19.60 3.18 3.53
CA LYS A 150 -19.98 3.86 4.77
C LYS A 150 -20.00 5.39 4.66
N ILE A 151 -19.62 5.94 3.52
CA ILE A 151 -19.71 7.40 3.28
C ILE A 151 -21.18 7.80 3.17
N GLU A 152 -21.55 8.90 3.80
CA GLU A 152 -22.93 9.42 3.70
C GLU A 152 -23.30 9.81 2.25
N PRO A 153 -24.54 9.56 1.85
CA PRO A 153 -25.63 8.87 2.58
C PRO A 153 -25.49 7.34 2.48
N PHE A 154 -24.92 6.71 3.52
CA PHE A 154 -24.55 5.27 3.49
C PHE A 154 -25.73 4.32 3.24
N ARG A 155 -26.98 4.74 3.55
CA ARG A 155 -28.21 3.96 3.29
C ARG A 155 -28.56 3.84 1.81
N GLU A 156 -27.95 4.67 0.98
CA GLU A 156 -28.16 4.65 -0.48
C GLU A 156 -27.16 3.75 -1.20
N TRP A 157 -26.26 3.09 -0.49
CA TRP A 157 -25.34 2.12 -1.07
C TRP A 157 -26.10 0.92 -1.65
N ASP A 158 -25.91 0.65 -2.95
CA ASP A 158 -26.47 -0.54 -3.59
C ASP A 158 -25.59 -1.76 -3.23
N VAL A 159 -26.05 -2.51 -2.22
CA VAL A 159 -25.33 -3.70 -1.72
C VAL A 159 -25.26 -4.80 -2.78
N ASN A 160 -26.31 -4.94 -3.64
CA ASN A 160 -26.36 -6.01 -4.63
C ASN A 160 -25.35 -5.82 -5.76
N ASN A 161 -25.15 -4.57 -6.17
CA ASN A 161 -24.25 -4.22 -7.26
C ASN A 161 -22.92 -3.63 -6.75
N ALA A 162 -22.74 -3.51 -5.44
CA ALA A 162 -21.59 -2.87 -4.78
C ALA A 162 -21.29 -1.49 -5.39
N ARG A 163 -22.30 -0.62 -5.47
CA ARG A 163 -22.21 0.69 -6.11
C ARG A 163 -22.76 1.80 -5.23
N PRO A 164 -22.10 2.98 -5.23
CA PRO A 164 -22.62 4.15 -4.57
C PRO A 164 -23.83 4.75 -5.35
N SER A 165 -24.72 5.43 -4.63
CA SER A 165 -25.69 6.35 -5.23
C SER A 165 -24.97 7.56 -5.88
N PRO A 166 -25.65 8.35 -6.73
CA PRO A 166 -25.06 9.59 -7.26
C PRO A 166 -24.61 10.57 -6.17
N SER A 167 -25.41 10.74 -5.09
CA SER A 167 -25.06 11.60 -3.97
C SER A 167 -23.83 11.08 -3.21
N GLN A 168 -23.79 9.79 -2.99
CA GLN A 168 -22.66 9.14 -2.33
C GLN A 168 -21.39 9.20 -3.17
N MET A 169 -21.50 9.01 -4.49
CA MET A 169 -20.38 9.15 -5.41
C MET A 169 -19.79 10.57 -5.37
N GLN A 170 -20.64 11.61 -5.31
CA GLN A 170 -20.16 12.98 -5.19
C GLN A 170 -19.35 13.16 -3.90
N ASN A 171 -19.82 12.65 -2.77
CA ASN A 171 -19.09 12.73 -1.50
C ASN A 171 -17.79 11.92 -1.51
N ILE A 172 -17.73 10.82 -2.25
CA ILE A 172 -16.48 10.06 -2.49
C ILE A 172 -15.48 10.92 -3.26
N LEU A 173 -15.91 11.51 -4.38
CA LEU A 173 -15.06 12.37 -5.20
C LEU A 173 -14.56 13.62 -4.45
N ASP A 174 -15.41 14.23 -3.61
CA ASP A 174 -15.03 15.35 -2.78
C ASP A 174 -13.94 14.97 -1.76
N LYS A 175 -14.03 13.76 -1.18
CA LYS A 175 -13.01 13.22 -0.28
C LYS A 175 -11.71 12.89 -1.01
N GLU A 176 -11.77 12.32 -2.20
CA GLU A 176 -10.60 12.07 -3.05
C GLU A 176 -9.90 13.37 -3.41
N ALA A 177 -10.65 14.39 -3.80
CA ALA A 177 -10.12 15.72 -4.10
C ALA A 177 -9.46 16.35 -2.86
N TYR A 178 -10.10 16.24 -1.70
CA TYR A 178 -9.55 16.73 -0.44
C TYR A 178 -8.22 16.04 -0.09
N ILE A 179 -8.17 14.70 -0.18
CA ILE A 179 -6.95 13.92 0.08
C ILE A 179 -5.85 14.34 -0.89
N THR A 180 -6.15 14.39 -2.19
CA THR A 180 -5.20 14.80 -3.21
C THR A 180 -4.62 16.18 -2.91
N GLN A 181 -5.48 17.16 -2.61
CA GLN A 181 -5.05 18.51 -2.34
C GLN A 181 -4.20 18.63 -1.08
N ARG A 182 -4.59 17.92 -0.01
CA ARG A 182 -3.95 18.08 1.31
C ARG A 182 -2.66 17.27 1.45
N PHE A 183 -2.55 16.13 0.77
CA PHE A 183 -1.43 15.23 0.95
C PHE A 183 -0.34 15.44 -0.13
N TRP A 184 -0.73 15.71 -1.38
CA TRP A 184 0.23 15.85 -2.49
C TRP A 184 0.73 17.29 -2.69
N PHE A 185 -0.10 18.29 -2.42
CA PHE A 185 0.33 19.68 -2.51
C PHE A 185 0.83 20.17 -1.15
N THR A 186 1.92 19.60 -0.66
CA THR A 186 2.72 20.32 0.33
C THR A 186 3.50 21.37 -0.42
N ASP A 187 3.26 22.63 -0.06
CA ASP A 187 4.04 23.75 -0.53
C ASP A 187 5.53 23.41 -0.42
N HIS A 188 6.15 23.05 -1.51
CA HIS A 188 7.59 23.19 -1.63
C HIS A 188 7.85 24.68 -1.82
N PRO A 189 8.62 25.33 -0.92
CA PRO A 189 8.99 26.72 -1.06
C PRO A 189 9.85 26.96 -2.30
#